data_c56f8610b5945963cef6bdba0a52521f
#
_entry.id   c56f8610b5945963cef6bdba0a52521f
#
_cell.length_a   1.000
_cell.length_b   1.000
_cell.length_c   1.000
_cell.angle_alpha   90.00
_cell.angle_beta   90.00
_cell.angle_gamma   90.00
#
_symmetry.space_group_name_H-M   'P 1'
#
loop_
_entity.id
_entity.type
_entity.pdbx_description
1 polymer ?
#
loop_
_entity_poly.entity_id
_entity_poly.type
_entity_poly.pdbx_seq_one_letter_code
_entity_poly.pdbx_strand_id
1 'polypeptide(L)'
;GTAAITAAATSEQNPVRQAYVSMTAVFWDTVVMCLLSGLVIVTNMILHPDSLACANEGSLVDVAFSYLPFGGNTFLSLCLAAFAVTTLIGWSYMGQQAYGYLTGNKGFLYYKLAYLVMIFIGAILPLRFVWECADLVNACMVIPSVGALFLLQKELRIP
;
A
#
# COMPACT_ATOMS: atom_id res chain seq x y z
N GLY A 1 5.96 9.09 3.91
CA GLY A 1 5.51 10.41 3.43
C GLY A 1 3.99 10.54 3.32
N THR A 2 3.29 9.50 2.89
CA THR A 2 1.82 9.52 2.69
C THR A 2 1.02 9.50 4.00
N ALA A 3 1.58 8.96 5.08
CA ALA A 3 0.92 8.89 6.39
C ALA A 3 0.54 10.29 6.93
N ALA A 4 1.34 11.32 6.63
CA ALA A 4 1.05 12.70 7.03
C ALA A 4 -0.20 13.26 6.30
N ILE A 5 -0.41 12.90 5.04
CA ILE A 5 -1.57 13.33 4.25
C ILE A 5 -2.86 12.71 4.80
N THR A 6 -2.83 11.42 5.15
CA THR A 6 -3.97 10.73 5.76
C THR A 6 -4.26 11.25 7.16
N ALA A 7 -3.24 11.54 7.97
CA ALA A 7 -3.41 12.14 9.28
C ALA A 7 -4.03 13.55 9.22
N ALA A 8 -3.63 14.36 8.23
CA ALA A 8 -4.21 15.70 8.03
C ALA A 8 -5.68 15.67 7.59
N ALA A 9 -6.14 14.56 7.00
CA ALA A 9 -7.53 14.41 6.55
C ALA A 9 -8.49 13.90 7.62
N THR A 10 -7.98 13.51 8.80
CA THR A 10 -8.82 13.00 9.90
C THR A 10 -9.50 14.12 10.67
N SER A 11 -10.63 13.81 11.28
CA SER A 11 -11.36 14.73 12.18
C SER A 11 -10.77 14.79 13.60
N GLU A 12 -9.82 13.90 13.92
CA GLU A 12 -9.15 13.89 15.23
C GLU A 12 -8.17 15.05 15.34
N GLN A 13 -8.39 15.92 16.33
CA GLN A 13 -7.56 17.11 16.55
C GLN A 13 -6.38 16.87 17.50
N ASN A 14 -6.39 15.73 18.23
CA ASN A 14 -5.30 15.41 19.15
C ASN A 14 -4.19 14.65 18.40
N PRO A 15 -3.00 15.24 18.19
CA PRO A 15 -1.93 14.63 17.41
C PRO A 15 -1.40 13.33 18.03
N VAL A 16 -1.39 13.23 19.37
CA VAL A 16 -0.93 12.02 20.07
C VAL A 16 -1.91 10.87 19.85
N ARG A 17 -3.21 11.13 19.92
CA ARG A 17 -4.24 10.12 19.68
C ARG A 17 -4.23 9.64 18.24
N GLN A 18 -4.06 10.56 17.29
CA GLN A 18 -3.91 10.21 15.88
C GLN A 18 -2.65 9.37 15.61
N ALA A 19 -1.55 9.65 16.28
CA ALA A 19 -0.33 8.84 16.17
C ALA A 19 -0.55 7.40 16.65
N TYR A 20 -1.26 7.18 17.76
CA TYR A 20 -1.61 5.84 18.24
C TYR A 20 -2.51 5.09 17.25
N VAL A 21 -3.51 5.74 16.67
CA VAL A 21 -4.38 5.14 15.64
C VAL A 21 -3.56 4.71 14.43
N SER A 22 -2.69 5.57 13.93
CA SER A 22 -1.82 5.29 12.79
C SER A 22 -0.86 4.13 13.08
N MET A 23 -0.25 4.11 14.28
CA MET A 23 0.64 3.03 14.72
C MET A 23 -0.08 1.68 14.79
N THR A 24 -1.30 1.67 15.34
CA THR A 24 -2.12 0.46 15.44
C THR A 24 -2.49 -0.07 14.05
N ALA A 25 -2.87 0.80 13.12
CA ALA A 25 -3.19 0.41 11.75
C ALA A 25 -1.98 -0.24 11.04
N VAL A 26 -0.79 0.36 11.15
CA VAL A 26 0.46 -0.20 10.59
C VAL A 26 0.81 -1.54 11.23
N PHE A 27 0.61 -1.69 12.54
CA PHE A 27 0.85 -2.95 13.23
C PHE A 27 -0.02 -4.09 12.66
N TRP A 28 -1.32 -3.87 12.52
CA TRP A 28 -2.24 -4.87 11.96
C TRP A 28 -1.89 -5.21 10.52
N ASP A 29 -1.64 -4.23 9.70
CA ASP A 29 -1.33 -4.43 8.27
C ASP A 29 0.02 -5.12 8.08
N THR A 30 1.08 -4.59 8.67
CA THR A 30 2.44 -5.06 8.42
C THR A 30 2.80 -6.29 9.25
N VAL A 31 2.47 -6.32 10.55
CA VAL A 31 2.89 -7.44 11.40
C VAL A 31 1.91 -8.60 11.27
N VAL A 32 0.61 -8.37 11.45
CA VAL A 32 -0.36 -9.46 11.50
C VAL A 32 -0.64 -10.02 10.10
N MET A 33 -0.95 -9.18 9.13
CA MET A 33 -1.31 -9.64 7.78
C MET A 33 -0.13 -10.25 7.04
N CYS A 34 1.05 -9.63 7.10
CA CYS A 34 2.24 -10.19 6.46
C CYS A 34 2.71 -11.48 7.13
N LEU A 35 2.59 -11.58 8.47
CA LEU A 35 2.91 -12.81 9.18
C LEU A 35 1.98 -13.96 8.75
N LEU A 36 0.68 -13.73 8.69
CA LEU A 36 -0.29 -14.74 8.26
C LEU A 36 -0.04 -15.19 6.81
N SER A 37 0.17 -14.25 5.90
CA SER A 37 0.48 -14.58 4.50
C SER A 37 1.81 -15.33 4.38
N GLY A 38 2.83 -14.89 5.11
CA GLY A 38 4.13 -15.56 5.15
C GLY A 38 4.05 -16.98 5.71
N LEU A 39 3.27 -17.20 6.77
CA LEU A 39 3.05 -18.54 7.33
C LEU A 39 2.37 -19.47 6.33
N VAL A 40 1.36 -19.01 5.60
CA VAL A 40 0.71 -19.80 4.56
C VAL A 40 1.71 -20.21 3.49
N ILE A 41 2.53 -19.28 2.98
CA ILE A 41 3.53 -19.56 1.96
C ILE A 41 4.58 -20.55 2.48
N VAL A 42 5.18 -20.30 3.65
CA VAL A 42 6.24 -21.14 4.21
C VAL A 42 5.73 -22.54 4.54
N THR A 43 4.54 -22.66 5.11
CA THR A 43 3.93 -23.95 5.43
C THR A 43 3.72 -24.79 4.15
N ASN A 44 3.16 -24.19 3.11
CA ASN A 44 2.94 -24.88 1.85
C ASN A 44 4.25 -25.17 1.09
N MET A 45 5.26 -24.32 1.24
CA MET A 45 6.60 -24.57 0.68
C MET A 45 7.27 -25.80 1.32
N ILE A 46 7.04 -26.05 2.59
CA ILE A 46 7.54 -27.25 3.29
C ILE A 46 6.75 -28.49 2.90
N LEU A 47 5.43 -28.38 2.75
CA LEU A 47 4.55 -29.50 2.45
C LEU A 47 4.57 -29.89 0.96
N HIS A 48 4.77 -28.93 0.06
CA HIS A 48 4.70 -29.10 -1.40
C HIS A 48 5.89 -28.41 -2.11
N PRO A 49 7.14 -28.82 -1.86
CA PRO A 49 8.34 -28.12 -2.34
C PRO A 49 8.42 -28.06 -3.86
N ASP A 50 8.03 -29.13 -4.55
CA ASP A 50 8.13 -29.22 -6.02
C ASP A 50 7.21 -28.23 -6.73
N SER A 51 6.02 -28.02 -6.21
CA SER A 51 5.02 -27.14 -6.81
C SER A 51 5.36 -25.67 -6.63
N LEU A 52 5.91 -25.29 -5.48
CA LEU A 52 6.27 -23.90 -5.19
C LEU A 52 7.65 -23.52 -5.76
N ALA A 53 8.58 -24.49 -5.91
CA ALA A 53 9.88 -24.24 -6.56
C ALA A 53 9.75 -23.85 -8.04
N CYS A 54 8.68 -24.28 -8.72
CA CYS A 54 8.40 -23.94 -10.11
C CYS A 54 7.52 -22.67 -10.25
N ALA A 55 7.03 -22.11 -9.15
CA ALA A 55 6.17 -20.92 -9.18
C ALA A 55 7.00 -19.64 -9.38
N ASN A 56 6.54 -18.77 -10.27
CA ASN A 56 7.09 -17.43 -10.43
C ASN A 56 6.69 -16.54 -9.24
N GLU A 57 7.44 -15.47 -8.98
CA GLU A 57 7.19 -14.53 -7.87
C GLU A 57 5.72 -14.05 -7.83
N GLY A 58 5.09 -13.78 -8.99
CA GLY A 58 3.71 -13.33 -9.08
C GLY A 58 2.66 -14.43 -8.84
N SER A 59 3.02 -15.72 -9.02
CA SER A 59 2.10 -16.86 -8.84
C SER A 59 2.31 -17.61 -7.53
N LEU A 60 3.37 -17.30 -6.78
CA LEU A 60 3.72 -18.00 -5.55
C LEU A 60 2.59 -18.00 -4.52
N VAL A 61 1.96 -16.84 -4.32
CA VAL A 61 0.84 -16.69 -3.38
C VAL A 61 -0.37 -17.48 -3.82
N ASP A 62 -0.68 -17.44 -5.13
CA ASP A 62 -1.82 -18.15 -5.72
C ASP A 62 -1.66 -19.68 -5.58
N VAL A 63 -0.48 -20.19 -5.87
CA VAL A 63 -0.15 -21.62 -5.69
C VAL A 63 -0.21 -22.00 -4.20
N ALA A 64 0.34 -21.20 -3.30
CA ALA A 64 0.29 -21.49 -1.88
C ALA A 64 -1.15 -21.52 -1.32
N PHE A 65 -2.01 -20.60 -1.76
CA PHE A 65 -3.41 -20.58 -1.35
C PHE A 65 -4.27 -21.64 -2.01
N SER A 66 -3.85 -22.22 -3.15
CA SER A 66 -4.57 -23.31 -3.80
C SER A 66 -4.66 -24.59 -2.95
N TYR A 67 -3.71 -24.78 -2.04
CA TYR A 67 -3.69 -25.91 -1.11
C TYR A 67 -4.56 -25.73 0.13
N LEU A 68 -5.15 -24.55 0.34
CA LEU A 68 -6.06 -24.36 1.47
C LEU A 68 -7.41 -25.04 1.20
N PRO A 69 -7.97 -25.74 2.21
CA PRO A 69 -9.31 -26.29 2.11
C PRO A 69 -10.35 -25.16 1.93
N PHE A 70 -11.53 -25.48 1.41
CA PHE A 70 -12.65 -24.56 1.21
C PHE A 70 -12.47 -23.49 0.14
N GLY A 71 -11.73 -23.78 -0.95
CA GLY A 71 -11.67 -22.87 -2.09
C GLY A 71 -10.74 -21.68 -1.86
N GLY A 72 -9.54 -21.93 -1.35
CA GLY A 72 -8.54 -20.91 -1.03
C GLY A 72 -8.27 -19.92 -2.17
N ASN A 73 -8.25 -20.37 -3.43
CA ASN A 73 -8.07 -19.49 -4.59
C ASN A 73 -9.23 -18.51 -4.78
N THR A 74 -10.48 -18.95 -4.56
CA THR A 74 -11.65 -18.06 -4.66
C THR A 74 -11.61 -17.02 -3.55
N PHE A 75 -11.28 -17.44 -2.34
CA PHE A 75 -11.13 -16.53 -1.20
C PHE A 75 -10.01 -15.52 -1.45
N LEU A 76 -8.84 -15.98 -1.90
CA LEU A 76 -7.71 -15.10 -2.25
C LEU A 76 -8.10 -14.09 -3.33
N SER A 77 -8.76 -14.55 -4.41
CA SER A 77 -9.18 -13.67 -5.51
C SER A 77 -10.15 -12.59 -5.05
N LEU A 78 -11.10 -12.93 -4.18
CA LEU A 78 -12.03 -11.95 -3.60
C LEU A 78 -11.31 -10.94 -2.70
N CYS A 79 -10.39 -11.40 -1.86
CA CYS A 79 -9.58 -10.54 -1.02
C CYS A 79 -8.70 -9.61 -1.84
N LEU A 80 -8.03 -10.12 -2.89
CA LEU A 80 -7.21 -9.31 -3.78
C LEU A 80 -8.04 -8.27 -4.54
N ALA A 81 -9.22 -8.63 -5.03
CA ALA A 81 -10.12 -7.69 -5.70
C ALA A 81 -10.58 -6.58 -4.74
N ALA A 82 -11.01 -6.93 -3.53
CA ALA A 82 -11.40 -5.96 -2.52
C ALA A 82 -10.23 -5.03 -2.13
N PHE A 83 -9.04 -5.61 -1.94
CA PHE A 83 -7.82 -4.85 -1.62
C PHE A 83 -7.42 -3.91 -2.76
N ALA A 84 -7.49 -4.36 -4.01
CA ALA A 84 -7.18 -3.53 -5.17
C ALA A 84 -8.14 -2.33 -5.25
N VAL A 85 -9.44 -2.54 -5.08
CA VAL A 85 -10.44 -1.45 -5.11
C VAL A 85 -10.19 -0.44 -3.99
N THR A 86 -10.00 -0.92 -2.75
CA THR A 86 -9.75 -0.03 -1.61
C THR A 86 -8.44 0.74 -1.75
N THR A 87 -7.40 0.11 -2.28
CA THR A 87 -6.10 0.74 -2.55
C THR A 87 -6.22 1.83 -3.62
N LEU A 88 -6.91 1.56 -4.72
CA LEU A 88 -7.14 2.55 -5.78
C LEU A 88 -7.91 3.76 -5.25
N ILE A 89 -8.93 3.56 -4.44
CA ILE A 89 -9.69 4.65 -3.81
C ILE A 89 -8.80 5.45 -2.86
N GLY A 90 -8.05 4.78 -1.99
CA GLY A 90 -7.17 5.41 -1.01
C GLY A 90 -6.08 6.27 -1.67
N TRP A 91 -5.39 5.73 -2.66
CA TRP A 91 -4.37 6.47 -3.40
C TRP A 91 -4.93 7.61 -4.24
N SER A 92 -6.12 7.42 -4.84
CA SER A 92 -6.83 8.50 -5.54
C SER A 92 -7.10 9.68 -4.61
N TYR A 93 -7.56 9.39 -3.39
CA TYR A 93 -7.84 10.42 -2.39
C TYR A 93 -6.57 11.16 -1.94
N MET A 94 -5.51 10.44 -1.60
CA MET A 94 -4.23 11.03 -1.19
C MET A 94 -3.62 11.89 -2.29
N GLY A 95 -3.64 11.41 -3.53
CA GLY A 95 -3.15 12.18 -4.67
C GLY A 95 -4.01 13.40 -4.98
N GLN A 96 -5.34 13.32 -4.80
CA GLN A 96 -6.24 14.45 -4.95
C GLN A 96 -5.95 15.55 -3.92
N GLN A 97 -5.64 15.19 -2.67
CA GLN A 97 -5.25 16.15 -1.63
C GLN A 97 -3.93 16.84 -1.98
N ALA A 98 -2.92 16.07 -2.40
CA ALA A 98 -1.64 16.62 -2.83
C ALA A 98 -1.79 17.56 -4.05
N TYR A 99 -2.56 17.15 -5.04
CA TYR A 99 -2.85 17.97 -6.22
C TYR A 99 -3.61 19.26 -5.85
N GLY A 100 -4.60 19.16 -4.96
CA GLY A 100 -5.35 20.31 -4.47
C GLY A 100 -4.47 21.34 -3.76
N TYR A 101 -3.50 20.87 -2.97
CA TYR A 101 -2.50 21.73 -2.33
C TYR A 101 -1.67 22.52 -3.35
N LEU A 102 -1.21 21.86 -4.41
CA LEU A 102 -0.37 22.48 -5.44
C LEU A 102 -1.14 23.45 -6.35
N THR A 103 -2.40 23.15 -6.67
CA THR A 103 -3.21 23.90 -7.66
C THR A 103 -4.22 24.86 -7.02
N GLY A 104 -4.26 24.96 -5.70
CA GLY A 104 -5.24 25.78 -5.00
C GLY A 104 -6.68 25.30 -5.20
N ASN A 105 -6.90 23.99 -5.14
CA ASN A 105 -8.18 23.32 -5.29
C ASN A 105 -8.87 23.49 -6.67
N LYS A 106 -8.09 23.75 -7.73
CA LYS A 106 -8.60 23.89 -9.07
C LYS A 106 -8.28 22.67 -9.92
N GLY A 107 -9.20 22.28 -10.80
CA GLY A 107 -8.92 21.28 -11.84
C GLY A 107 -8.94 19.82 -11.37
N PHE A 108 -9.68 19.45 -10.34
CA PHE A 108 -9.82 18.07 -9.88
C PHE A 108 -10.28 17.07 -10.96
N LEU A 109 -11.02 17.55 -11.96
CA LEU A 109 -11.45 16.71 -13.07
C LEU A 109 -10.26 16.22 -13.89
N TYR A 110 -9.30 17.11 -14.18
CA TYR A 110 -8.08 16.75 -14.93
C TYR A 110 -7.26 15.70 -14.15
N TYR A 111 -7.12 15.87 -12.84
CA TYR A 111 -6.46 14.88 -11.99
C TYR A 111 -7.16 13.52 -12.07
N LYS A 112 -8.49 13.47 -11.93
CA LYS A 112 -9.25 12.21 -12.00
C LYS A 112 -9.13 11.52 -13.35
N LEU A 113 -9.18 12.27 -14.44
CA LEU A 113 -8.99 11.71 -15.77
C LEU A 113 -7.57 11.16 -15.96
N ALA A 114 -6.56 11.92 -15.56
CA ALA A 114 -5.16 11.45 -15.59
C ALA A 114 -4.97 10.20 -14.74
N TYR A 115 -5.56 10.15 -13.55
CA TYR A 115 -5.50 8.98 -12.67
C TYR A 115 -6.11 7.73 -13.31
N LEU A 116 -7.30 7.86 -13.93
CA LEU A 116 -7.94 6.76 -14.65
C LEU A 116 -7.09 6.25 -15.83
N VAL A 117 -6.51 7.16 -16.60
CA VAL A 117 -5.60 6.80 -17.69
C VAL A 117 -4.37 6.06 -17.16
N MET A 118 -3.79 6.52 -16.05
CA MET A 118 -2.63 5.87 -15.43
C MET A 118 -2.95 4.48 -14.86
N ILE A 119 -4.15 4.26 -14.31
CA ILE A 119 -4.62 2.92 -13.91
C ILE A 119 -4.64 1.98 -15.12
N PHE A 120 -5.21 2.44 -16.22
CA PHE A 120 -5.30 1.64 -17.44
C PHE A 120 -3.93 1.30 -18.02
N ILE A 121 -3.02 2.27 -18.08
CA ILE A 121 -1.64 2.07 -18.52
C ILE A 121 -0.93 1.08 -17.60
N GLY A 122 -1.06 1.24 -16.27
CA GLY A 122 -0.45 0.37 -15.29
C GLY A 122 -0.93 -1.07 -15.37
N ALA A 123 -2.18 -1.31 -15.78
CA ALA A 123 -2.72 -2.64 -15.98
C ALA A 123 -2.13 -3.38 -17.20
N ILE A 124 -1.58 -2.65 -18.18
CA ILE A 124 -0.98 -3.22 -19.39
C ILE A 124 0.52 -3.43 -19.23
N LEU A 125 1.17 -2.66 -18.36
CA LEU A 125 2.62 -2.72 -18.17
C LEU A 125 3.06 -4.01 -17.46
N PRO A 126 4.26 -4.55 -17.77
CA PRO A 126 4.82 -5.69 -17.05
C PRO A 126 4.99 -5.38 -15.56
N LEU A 127 4.60 -6.32 -14.71
CA LEU A 127 4.66 -6.18 -13.25
C LEU A 127 6.04 -5.73 -12.76
N ARG A 128 7.11 -6.33 -13.28
CA ARG A 128 8.49 -5.98 -12.92
C ARG A 128 8.81 -4.51 -13.16
N PHE A 129 8.41 -3.97 -14.31
CA PHE A 129 8.63 -2.56 -14.63
C PHE A 129 7.89 -1.63 -13.67
N VAL A 130 6.64 -1.99 -13.32
CA VAL A 130 5.83 -1.21 -12.36
C VAL A 130 6.50 -1.20 -10.99
N TRP A 131 7.02 -2.35 -10.52
CA TRP A 131 7.77 -2.43 -9.27
C TRP A 131 9.02 -1.56 -9.26
N GLU A 132 9.86 -1.65 -10.29
CA GLU A 132 11.08 -0.84 -10.40
C GLU A 132 10.78 0.67 -10.39
N CYS A 133 9.71 1.09 -11.09
CA CYS A 133 9.26 2.48 -11.06
C CYS A 133 8.75 2.91 -9.67
N ALA A 134 7.97 2.06 -9.00
CA ALA A 134 7.43 2.33 -7.68
C ALA A 134 8.56 2.47 -6.64
N ASP A 135 9.55 1.60 -6.68
CA ASP A 135 10.72 1.66 -5.79
C ASP A 135 11.53 2.94 -5.99
N LEU A 136 11.75 3.36 -7.24
CA LEU A 136 12.42 4.60 -7.55
C LEU A 136 11.68 5.82 -6.99
N VAL A 137 10.37 5.88 -7.19
CA VAL A 137 9.52 6.98 -6.68
C VAL A 137 9.52 6.98 -5.15
N ASN A 138 9.39 5.81 -4.52
CA ASN A 138 9.45 5.68 -3.07
C ASN A 138 10.80 6.16 -2.51
N ALA A 139 11.91 5.78 -3.14
CA ALA A 139 13.23 6.27 -2.76
C ALA A 139 13.34 7.80 -2.84
N CYS A 140 12.80 8.41 -3.90
CA CYS A 140 12.74 9.86 -4.03
C CYS A 140 11.89 10.53 -2.92
N MET A 141 10.83 9.88 -2.45
CA MET A 141 9.97 10.40 -1.36
C MET A 141 10.65 10.35 0.02
N VAL A 142 11.61 9.45 0.23
CA VAL A 142 12.32 9.33 1.52
C VAL A 142 13.12 10.59 1.81
N ILE A 143 13.77 11.18 0.80
CA ILE A 143 14.67 12.35 0.97
C ILE A 143 13.93 13.53 1.60
N PRO A 144 12.81 14.06 1.05
CA PRO A 144 12.08 15.17 1.66
C PRO A 144 11.43 14.79 3.00
N SER A 145 10.99 13.52 3.16
CA SER A 145 10.36 13.06 4.40
C SER A 145 11.35 13.04 5.56
N VAL A 146 12.55 12.54 5.35
CA VAL A 146 13.63 12.54 6.36
C VAL A 146 14.06 13.97 6.65
N GLY A 147 14.21 14.82 5.63
CA GLY A 147 14.52 16.24 5.80
C GLY A 147 13.48 16.97 6.67
N ALA A 148 12.21 16.74 6.42
CA ALA A 148 11.13 17.32 7.22
C ALA A 148 11.17 16.85 8.69
N LEU A 149 11.43 15.56 8.95
CA LEU A 149 11.56 15.02 10.30
C LEU A 149 12.74 15.68 11.06
N PHE A 150 13.88 15.87 10.41
CA PHE A 150 15.02 16.55 11.02
C PHE A 150 14.72 18.03 11.35
N LEU A 151 14.00 18.73 10.49
CA LEU A 151 13.62 20.12 10.73
C LEU A 151 12.62 20.26 11.86
N LEU A 152 11.65 19.33 11.94
CA LEU A 152 10.57 19.34 12.93
C LEU A 152 10.93 18.65 14.25
N GLN A 153 12.09 18.02 14.38
CA GLN A 153 12.47 17.26 15.58
C GLN A 153 12.42 18.05 16.88
N LYS A 154 12.56 19.39 16.81
CA LYS A 154 12.47 20.28 17.98
C LYS A 154 11.03 20.46 18.48
N GLU A 155 10.06 20.38 17.58
CA GLU A 155 8.63 20.47 17.88
C GLU A 155 8.05 19.12 18.33
N LEU A 156 8.70 18.01 17.98
CA LEU A 156 8.32 16.66 18.35
C LEU A 156 8.71 16.29 19.80
N ARG A 157 9.32 17.17 20.58
CA ARG A 157 9.51 16.94 22.01
C ARG A 157 8.15 16.96 22.70
N ILE A 158 7.57 15.76 22.80
CA ILE A 158 6.39 15.49 23.63
C ILE A 158 6.78 15.78 25.08
N PRO A 159 6.02 16.62 25.81
CA PRO A 159 6.27 16.88 27.23
C PRO A 159 6.09 15.63 28.05
#